data_9238ce7b1d4edcd0a1d2c35cada7c5b8
#
_entry.id   9238ce7b1d4edcd0a1d2c35cada7c5b8
#
_cell.length_a   1.000
_cell.length_b   1.000
_cell.length_c   1.000
_cell.angle_alpha   90.00
_cell.angle_beta   90.00
_cell.angle_gamma   90.00
#
_symmetry.space_group_name_H-M   'P 1'
#
loop_
_entity.id
_entity.type
_entity.pdbx_description
1 polymer ?
#
loop_
_entity_poly.entity_id
_entity_poly.type
_entity_poly.pdbx_seq_one_letter_code
_entity_poly.pdbx_strand_id
1 'polypeptide(L)'
;DVPLVDDSATPTPEPDWAFLLVCASALTAEMNEAAQEAVLRVAQGCLRSSQSTDEQRAAAILLLDRVGNQPAIALARDRDESILSSIEANSSTLVLDALCRRAELTVTLPSGDVIDVNPFQKTFWELASTNDWVSVSAPTSAGKSYIIREWMFAELRGATPARLVYIAPTRALVEEVSEVFRSKVDDSVGVHTLPWDPEITRFERQVFVLTQERLHLLHQRLPQFTPSVIFVDEAQKIADGTRGILLTQVLDEALRRDPTVRLVFASPLSANPGVLLDSASSHERKAALVGETVTVNQNLVFVNQVRRKPRRYSL
;
A
#
# COMPACT_ATOMS: atom_id res chain seq x y z
N ASP A 1 7.30 27.75 30.26
CA ASP A 1 6.18 28.62 29.83
C ASP A 1 6.12 28.58 28.31
N VAL A 2 5.23 27.75 27.81
CA VAL A 2 4.82 27.77 26.42
C VAL A 2 3.82 28.93 26.30
N PRO A 3 4.09 29.96 25.49
CA PRO A 3 3.12 31.03 25.33
C PRO A 3 1.87 30.43 24.67
N LEU A 4 0.77 30.53 25.41
CA LEU A 4 -0.58 30.25 24.91
C LEU A 4 -0.78 31.00 23.58
N VAL A 5 -1.35 30.30 22.62
CA VAL A 5 -1.79 30.83 21.33
C VAL A 5 -2.63 32.10 21.63
N ASP A 6 -2.24 33.20 20.99
CA ASP A 6 -2.93 34.47 21.08
C ASP A 6 -4.41 34.27 20.65
N ASP A 7 -5.32 34.31 21.59
CA ASP A 7 -6.76 34.13 21.38
C ASP A 7 -7.42 35.31 20.62
N SER A 8 -6.62 36.25 20.10
CA SER A 8 -7.08 37.37 19.27
C SER A 8 -7.12 37.06 17.77
N ALA A 9 -7.00 35.80 17.36
CA ALA A 9 -7.20 35.43 15.97
C ALA A 9 -8.67 35.70 15.61
N THR A 10 -8.91 36.67 14.73
CA THR A 10 -10.21 36.86 14.07
C THR A 10 -10.74 35.50 13.63
N PRO A 11 -11.99 35.14 13.99
CA PRO A 11 -12.55 33.87 13.62
C PRO A 11 -12.42 33.72 12.09
N THR A 12 -11.72 32.71 11.63
CA THR A 12 -11.67 32.38 10.20
C THR A 12 -13.11 32.17 9.76
N PRO A 13 -13.57 32.84 8.68
CA PRO A 13 -14.92 32.63 8.18
C PRO A 13 -15.16 31.15 7.96
N GLU A 14 -16.32 30.69 8.34
CA GLU A 14 -16.70 29.29 8.19
C GLU A 14 -16.67 28.89 6.71
N PRO A 15 -16.18 27.69 6.40
CA PRO A 15 -16.14 27.20 5.03
C PRO A 15 -17.57 27.02 4.49
N ASP A 16 -17.82 27.50 3.28
CA ASP A 16 -19.02 27.12 2.53
C ASP A 16 -18.88 25.67 2.05
N TRP A 17 -19.32 24.73 2.87
CA TRP A 17 -19.21 23.29 2.57
C TRP A 17 -19.97 22.90 1.31
N ALA A 18 -21.10 23.54 1.00
CA ALA A 18 -21.86 23.24 -0.21
C ALA A 18 -21.03 23.57 -1.46
N PHE A 19 -20.44 24.74 -1.50
CA PHE A 19 -19.58 25.17 -2.61
C PHE A 19 -18.32 24.29 -2.71
N LEU A 20 -17.64 24.04 -1.60
CA LEU A 20 -16.40 23.24 -1.59
C LEU A 20 -16.64 21.79 -2.03
N LEU A 21 -17.77 21.18 -1.62
CA LEU A 21 -18.11 19.82 -2.03
C LEU A 21 -18.44 19.74 -3.53
N VAL A 22 -19.10 20.77 -4.09
CA VAL A 22 -19.34 20.84 -5.55
C VAL A 22 -18.02 20.96 -6.31
N CYS A 23 -17.12 21.86 -5.88
CA CYS A 23 -15.78 21.97 -6.48
C CYS A 23 -14.99 20.66 -6.38
N ALA A 24 -14.98 20.02 -5.21
CA ALA A 24 -14.33 18.74 -4.99
C ALA A 24 -14.93 17.63 -5.89
N SER A 25 -16.27 17.63 -6.09
CA SER A 25 -16.91 16.68 -7.01
C SER A 25 -16.41 16.81 -8.44
N ALA A 26 -16.21 18.04 -8.93
CA ALA A 26 -15.64 18.26 -10.25
C ALA A 26 -14.19 17.76 -10.35
N LEU A 27 -13.41 17.94 -9.29
CA LEU A 27 -12.01 17.48 -9.24
C LEU A 27 -11.88 15.95 -9.17
N THR A 28 -12.92 15.20 -8.82
CA THR A 28 -12.85 13.72 -8.82
C THR A 28 -12.67 13.13 -10.20
N ALA A 29 -12.95 13.87 -11.26
CA ALA A 29 -12.70 13.46 -12.65
C ALA A 29 -11.23 13.61 -13.06
N GLU A 30 -10.44 14.39 -12.32
CA GLU A 30 -9.03 14.61 -12.59
C GLU A 30 -8.18 13.52 -11.92
N MET A 31 -7.34 12.85 -12.70
CA MET A 31 -6.50 11.73 -12.22
C MET A 31 -5.14 12.20 -11.69
N ASN A 32 -4.98 13.46 -11.30
CA ASN A 32 -3.73 13.97 -10.77
C ASN A 32 -3.72 14.07 -9.24
N GLU A 33 -2.52 14.01 -8.65
CA GLU A 33 -2.27 14.01 -7.22
C GLU A 33 -2.86 15.24 -6.50
N ALA A 34 -2.68 16.42 -7.07
CA ALA A 34 -3.16 17.67 -6.47
C ALA A 34 -4.69 17.73 -6.37
N ALA A 35 -5.40 17.24 -7.41
CA ALA A 35 -6.85 17.16 -7.40
C ALA A 35 -7.35 16.16 -6.35
N GLN A 36 -6.74 14.98 -6.28
CA GLN A 36 -7.09 13.96 -5.27
C GLN A 36 -6.81 14.46 -3.85
N GLU A 37 -5.70 15.16 -3.62
CA GLU A 37 -5.39 15.77 -2.34
C GLU A 37 -6.43 16.83 -1.96
N ALA A 38 -6.83 17.68 -2.90
CA ALA A 38 -7.84 18.71 -2.66
C ALA A 38 -9.20 18.08 -2.29
N VAL A 39 -9.64 17.05 -3.02
CA VAL A 39 -10.86 16.28 -2.70
C VAL A 39 -10.79 15.69 -1.29
N LEU A 40 -9.68 15.06 -0.96
CA LEU A 40 -9.47 14.44 0.34
C LEU A 40 -9.51 15.49 1.49
N ARG A 41 -8.88 16.65 1.30
CA ARG A 41 -8.89 17.74 2.29
C ARG A 41 -10.29 18.29 2.51
N VAL A 42 -11.05 18.52 1.45
CA VAL A 42 -12.44 19.01 1.54
C VAL A 42 -13.33 17.99 2.25
N ALA A 43 -13.27 16.72 1.85
CA ALA A 43 -14.08 15.68 2.46
C ALA A 43 -13.76 15.48 3.95
N GLN A 44 -12.49 15.40 4.32
CA GLN A 44 -12.08 15.29 5.73
C GLN A 44 -12.43 16.52 6.54
N GLY A 45 -12.28 17.72 6.00
CA GLY A 45 -12.68 18.97 6.64
C GLY A 45 -14.17 19.00 6.94
N CYS A 46 -15.00 18.65 5.95
CA CYS A 46 -16.45 18.57 6.11
C CYS A 46 -16.88 17.54 7.17
N LEU A 47 -16.30 16.33 7.15
CA LEU A 47 -16.61 15.29 8.14
C LEU A 47 -16.18 15.64 9.58
N ARG A 48 -15.22 16.55 9.74
CA ARG A 48 -14.72 17.00 11.05
C ARG A 48 -15.43 18.26 11.55
N SER A 49 -16.13 18.98 10.67
CA SER A 49 -16.84 20.21 11.05
C SER A 49 -18.08 19.88 11.86
N SER A 50 -18.26 20.60 12.98
CA SER A 50 -19.51 20.53 13.77
C SER A 50 -20.68 21.22 13.10
N GLN A 51 -20.45 21.98 12.03
CA GLN A 51 -21.44 22.77 11.34
C GLN A 51 -21.87 22.20 9.99
N SER A 52 -21.24 21.13 9.54
CA SER A 52 -21.69 20.40 8.35
C SER A 52 -23.00 19.68 8.63
N THR A 53 -23.93 19.75 7.67
CA THR A 53 -25.18 18.99 7.72
C THR A 53 -24.93 17.51 7.41
N ASP A 54 -25.92 16.65 7.74
CA ASP A 54 -25.82 15.22 7.46
C ASP A 54 -25.72 14.94 5.94
N GLU A 55 -26.42 15.75 5.12
CA GLU A 55 -26.32 15.66 3.65
C GLU A 55 -24.92 16.04 3.15
N GLN A 56 -24.29 17.06 3.72
CA GLN A 56 -22.92 17.46 3.39
C GLN A 56 -21.91 16.38 3.81
N ARG A 57 -22.09 15.78 4.97
CA ARG A 57 -21.27 14.64 5.43
C ARG A 57 -21.44 13.42 4.52
N ALA A 58 -22.69 13.14 4.11
CA ALA A 58 -23.00 12.09 3.15
C ALA A 58 -22.30 12.33 1.80
N ALA A 59 -22.35 13.57 1.29
CA ALA A 59 -21.63 13.96 0.08
C ALA A 59 -20.11 13.81 0.23
N ALA A 60 -19.55 14.16 1.39
CA ALA A 60 -18.12 13.96 1.67
C ALA A 60 -17.72 12.48 1.64
N ILE A 61 -18.55 11.57 2.16
CA ILE A 61 -18.30 10.11 2.08
C ILE A 61 -18.33 9.64 0.62
N LEU A 62 -19.28 10.12 -0.19
CA LEU A 62 -19.32 9.78 -1.62
C LEU A 62 -18.08 10.27 -2.38
N LEU A 63 -17.52 11.43 -1.99
CA LEU A 63 -16.26 11.92 -2.56
C LEU A 63 -15.08 11.02 -2.17
N LEU A 64 -15.01 10.55 -0.91
CA LEU A 64 -13.99 9.59 -0.47
C LEU A 64 -14.11 8.26 -1.21
N ASP A 65 -15.32 7.80 -1.48
CA ASP A 65 -15.58 6.59 -2.27
C ASP A 65 -15.08 6.76 -3.72
N ARG A 66 -15.34 7.93 -4.32
CA ARG A 66 -14.87 8.24 -5.68
C ARG A 66 -13.35 8.25 -5.83
N VAL A 67 -12.63 8.67 -4.80
CA VAL A 67 -11.15 8.60 -4.80
C VAL A 67 -10.61 7.29 -4.22
N GLY A 68 -11.48 6.32 -3.92
CA GLY A 68 -11.09 4.99 -3.45
C GLY A 68 -10.50 4.95 -2.04
N ASN A 69 -10.80 5.94 -1.18
CA ASN A 69 -10.25 6.01 0.16
C ASN A 69 -11.12 5.25 1.19
N GLN A 70 -11.17 3.93 1.08
CA GLN A 70 -11.94 3.06 1.97
C GLN A 70 -11.56 3.17 3.46
N PRO A 71 -10.28 3.36 3.87
CA PRO A 71 -9.94 3.56 5.27
C PRO A 71 -10.59 4.80 5.89
N ALA A 72 -10.69 5.91 5.14
CA ALA A 72 -11.35 7.12 5.63
C ALA A 72 -12.86 6.93 5.76
N ILE A 73 -13.47 6.15 4.86
CA ILE A 73 -14.89 5.79 4.93
C ILE A 73 -15.15 4.92 6.16
N ALA A 74 -14.33 3.88 6.40
CA ALA A 74 -14.45 3.03 7.58
C ALA A 74 -14.38 3.86 8.89
N LEU A 75 -13.39 4.76 8.97
CA LEU A 75 -13.25 5.65 10.12
C LEU A 75 -14.45 6.60 10.31
N ALA A 76 -15.05 7.07 9.21
CA ALA A 76 -16.24 7.93 9.29
C ALA A 76 -17.45 7.13 9.79
N ARG A 77 -17.60 5.88 9.36
CA ARG A 77 -18.64 4.95 9.84
C ARG A 77 -18.54 4.65 11.32
N ASP A 78 -17.32 4.35 11.80
CA ASP A 78 -17.07 4.06 13.21
C ASP A 78 -17.43 5.25 14.13
N ARG A 79 -17.40 6.48 13.58
CA ARG A 79 -17.73 7.68 14.33
C ARG A 79 -19.21 8.05 14.30
N ASP A 80 -19.90 7.73 13.22
CA ASP A 80 -21.31 8.06 13.04
C ASP A 80 -21.99 7.11 12.03
N GLU A 81 -22.67 6.09 12.57
CA GLU A 81 -23.41 5.11 11.76
C GLU A 81 -24.60 5.70 11.02
N SER A 82 -25.12 6.85 11.47
CA SER A 82 -26.34 7.47 10.90
C SER A 82 -26.13 8.09 9.52
N ILE A 83 -24.87 8.45 9.19
CA ILE A 83 -24.55 9.14 7.94
C ILE A 83 -24.88 8.27 6.71
N LEU A 84 -24.71 6.96 6.80
CA LEU A 84 -24.96 6.05 5.68
C LEU A 84 -26.45 5.83 5.40
N SER A 85 -27.27 5.79 6.46
CA SER A 85 -28.72 5.66 6.27
C SER A 85 -29.31 6.86 5.53
N SER A 86 -28.71 8.04 5.65
CA SER A 86 -29.10 9.23 4.89
C SER A 86 -28.72 9.13 3.39
N ILE A 87 -27.63 8.46 3.03
CA ILE A 87 -27.24 8.24 1.62
C ILE A 87 -28.21 7.25 0.95
N GLU A 88 -28.51 6.15 1.63
CA GLU A 88 -29.43 5.11 1.13
C GLU A 88 -30.84 5.64 0.93
N ALA A 89 -31.28 6.57 1.80
CA ALA A 89 -32.62 7.15 1.74
C ALA A 89 -32.81 8.20 0.61
N ASN A 90 -31.74 8.87 0.19
CA ASN A 90 -31.86 10.10 -0.62
C ASN A 90 -31.51 9.96 -2.11
N SER A 91 -30.86 8.88 -2.58
CA SER A 91 -30.56 8.72 -4.02
C SER A 91 -30.18 7.30 -4.42
N SER A 92 -31.12 6.60 -5.04
CA SER A 92 -30.90 5.26 -5.61
C SER A 92 -29.79 5.22 -6.70
N THR A 93 -29.62 6.30 -7.46
CA THR A 93 -28.60 6.40 -8.52
C THR A 93 -27.20 6.50 -7.94
N LEU A 94 -27.01 7.30 -6.88
CA LEU A 94 -25.70 7.43 -6.21
C LEU A 94 -25.32 6.14 -5.48
N VAL A 95 -26.28 5.44 -4.89
CA VAL A 95 -26.05 4.13 -4.27
C VAL A 95 -25.64 3.10 -5.31
N LEU A 96 -26.31 3.06 -6.47
CA LEU A 96 -25.96 2.15 -7.56
C LEU A 96 -24.55 2.43 -8.09
N ASP A 97 -24.21 3.70 -8.30
CA ASP A 97 -22.88 4.11 -8.77
C ASP A 97 -21.78 3.75 -7.75
N ALA A 98 -22.03 3.92 -6.45
CA ALA A 98 -21.11 3.48 -5.40
C ALA A 98 -20.98 1.94 -5.36
N LEU A 99 -22.06 1.20 -5.52
CA LEU A 99 -22.03 -0.27 -5.59
C LEU A 99 -21.27 -0.77 -6.83
N CYS A 100 -21.46 -0.15 -7.98
CA CYS A 100 -20.71 -0.49 -9.21
C CYS A 100 -19.20 -0.25 -9.00
N ARG A 101 -18.80 0.93 -8.48
CA ARG A 101 -17.38 1.22 -8.18
C ARG A 101 -16.82 0.24 -7.16
N ARG A 102 -17.58 -0.07 -6.12
CA ARG A 102 -17.12 -1.04 -5.12
C ARG A 102 -16.90 -2.41 -5.74
N ALA A 103 -17.80 -2.86 -6.62
CA ALA A 103 -17.63 -4.10 -7.36
C ALA A 103 -16.38 -4.07 -8.29
N GLU A 104 -16.10 -2.92 -8.88
CA GLU A 104 -14.87 -2.72 -9.67
C GLU A 104 -13.60 -2.72 -8.81
N LEU A 105 -13.66 -2.23 -7.58
CA LEU A 105 -12.52 -2.11 -6.65
C LEU A 105 -12.47 -3.25 -5.64
N THR A 106 -12.77 -4.46 -6.07
CA THR A 106 -12.62 -5.67 -5.28
C THR A 106 -11.66 -6.65 -5.93
N VAL A 107 -11.06 -7.49 -5.10
CA VAL A 107 -10.25 -8.64 -5.51
C VAL A 107 -10.77 -9.87 -4.80
N THR A 108 -11.00 -10.94 -5.57
CA THR A 108 -11.38 -12.24 -5.01
C THR A 108 -10.12 -13.05 -4.70
N LEU A 109 -9.97 -13.44 -3.44
CA LEU A 109 -8.87 -14.28 -2.99
C LEU A 109 -9.11 -15.74 -3.35
N PRO A 110 -8.08 -16.60 -3.41
CA PRO A 110 -8.24 -18.05 -3.63
C PRO A 110 -9.10 -18.75 -2.58
N SER A 111 -9.28 -18.14 -1.39
CA SER A 111 -10.20 -18.61 -0.36
C SER A 111 -11.68 -18.41 -0.70
N GLY A 112 -11.98 -17.62 -1.74
CA GLY A 112 -13.33 -17.15 -2.08
C GLY A 112 -13.72 -15.85 -1.38
N ASP A 113 -12.90 -15.37 -0.43
CA ASP A 113 -13.12 -14.08 0.21
C ASP A 113 -12.91 -12.94 -0.77
N VAL A 114 -13.68 -11.86 -0.60
CA VAL A 114 -13.56 -10.65 -1.40
C VAL A 114 -13.01 -9.54 -0.52
N ILE A 115 -11.95 -8.89 -0.98
CA ILE A 115 -11.35 -7.73 -0.30
C ILE A 115 -11.57 -6.46 -1.11
N ASP A 116 -11.91 -5.38 -0.42
CA ASP A 116 -11.97 -4.04 -1.02
C ASP A 116 -10.54 -3.52 -1.20
N VAL A 117 -10.26 -2.99 -2.38
CA VAL A 117 -8.93 -2.46 -2.75
C VAL A 117 -9.06 -1.08 -3.37
N ASN A 118 -8.01 -0.28 -3.26
CA ASN A 118 -7.94 0.97 -4.02
C ASN A 118 -7.46 0.72 -5.47
N PRO A 119 -7.55 1.72 -6.37
CA PRO A 119 -7.14 1.54 -7.77
C PRO A 119 -5.70 1.05 -7.94
N PHE A 120 -4.75 1.60 -7.16
CA PHE A 120 -3.35 1.15 -7.16
C PHE A 120 -3.23 -0.33 -6.76
N GLN A 121 -3.90 -0.72 -5.68
CA GLN A 121 -3.87 -2.09 -5.17
C GLN A 121 -4.47 -3.08 -6.17
N LYS A 122 -5.57 -2.69 -6.86
CA LYS A 122 -6.16 -3.50 -7.92
C LYS A 122 -5.21 -3.70 -9.09
N THR A 123 -4.65 -2.60 -9.60
CA THR A 123 -3.69 -2.66 -10.70
C THR A 123 -2.47 -3.50 -10.32
N PHE A 124 -1.94 -3.33 -9.09
CA PHE A 124 -0.86 -4.19 -8.60
C PHE A 124 -1.23 -5.67 -8.67
N TRP A 125 -2.42 -6.04 -8.16
CA TRP A 125 -2.89 -7.42 -8.14
C TRP A 125 -2.94 -8.04 -9.53
N GLU A 126 -3.51 -7.31 -10.50
CA GLU A 126 -3.61 -7.73 -11.89
C GLU A 126 -2.22 -7.91 -12.53
N LEU A 127 -1.34 -6.94 -12.32
CA LEU A 127 0.03 -6.99 -12.85
C LEU A 127 0.86 -8.13 -12.23
N ALA A 128 0.80 -8.30 -10.91
CA ALA A 128 1.53 -9.36 -10.21
C ALA A 128 1.02 -10.76 -10.55
N SER A 129 -0.25 -10.89 -10.96
CA SER A 129 -0.85 -12.15 -11.39
C SER A 129 -0.51 -12.52 -12.84
N THR A 130 -0.14 -11.55 -13.68
CA THR A 130 0.07 -11.74 -15.13
C THR A 130 1.51 -11.56 -15.58
N ASN A 131 2.38 -10.97 -14.75
CA ASN A 131 3.77 -10.69 -15.09
C ASN A 131 4.75 -11.47 -14.22
N ASP A 132 5.91 -11.74 -14.78
CA ASP A 132 6.98 -12.45 -14.10
C ASP A 132 7.82 -11.49 -13.23
N TRP A 133 8.00 -10.25 -13.71
CA TRP A 133 8.71 -9.20 -12.99
C TRP A 133 7.83 -7.96 -12.85
N VAL A 134 7.65 -7.50 -11.61
CA VAL A 134 6.82 -6.33 -11.29
C VAL A 134 7.58 -5.38 -10.38
N SER A 135 7.64 -4.10 -10.74
CA SER A 135 8.20 -3.06 -9.90
C SER A 135 7.13 -2.02 -9.57
N VAL A 136 6.89 -1.81 -8.28
CA VAL A 136 5.89 -0.85 -7.81
C VAL A 136 6.52 0.26 -7.00
N SER A 137 6.12 1.48 -7.32
CA SER A 137 6.49 2.69 -6.60
C SER A 137 5.23 3.44 -6.19
N ALA A 138 5.06 3.66 -4.90
CA ALA A 138 3.91 4.42 -4.37
C ALA A 138 4.22 4.94 -2.97
N PRO A 139 3.53 5.99 -2.48
CA PRO A 139 3.69 6.47 -1.10
C PRO A 139 3.39 5.35 -0.09
N THR A 140 3.92 5.47 1.12
CA THR A 140 3.68 4.50 2.20
C THR A 140 2.20 4.37 2.54
N SER A 141 1.44 5.45 2.38
CA SER A 141 0.00 5.51 2.61
C SER A 141 -0.86 4.77 1.57
N ALA A 142 -0.30 4.41 0.40
CA ALA A 142 -1.04 3.69 -0.65
C ALA A 142 -1.40 2.23 -0.30
N GLY A 143 -0.92 1.73 0.85
CA GLY A 143 -1.20 0.37 1.29
C GLY A 143 -0.45 -0.71 0.51
N LYS A 144 0.76 -0.39 -0.02
CA LYS A 144 1.63 -1.34 -0.73
C LYS A 144 1.82 -2.65 0.02
N SER A 145 2.34 -2.54 1.25
CA SER A 145 2.69 -3.72 2.06
C SER A 145 1.46 -4.58 2.40
N TYR A 146 0.28 -3.98 2.48
CA TYR A 146 -0.96 -4.73 2.68
C TYR A 146 -1.29 -5.58 1.46
N ILE A 147 -1.44 -4.99 0.28
CA ILE A 147 -1.87 -5.72 -0.91
C ILE A 147 -0.83 -6.76 -1.37
N ILE A 148 0.46 -6.45 -1.19
CA ILE A 148 1.54 -7.38 -1.53
C ILE A 148 1.49 -8.61 -0.61
N ARG A 149 1.25 -8.44 0.69
CA ARG A 149 1.09 -9.57 1.61
C ARG A 149 -0.15 -10.41 1.28
N GLU A 150 -1.30 -9.77 0.98
CA GLU A 150 -2.50 -10.51 0.56
C GLU A 150 -2.26 -11.30 -0.73
N TRP A 151 -1.54 -10.71 -1.69
CA TRP A 151 -1.13 -11.42 -2.90
C TRP A 151 -0.19 -12.60 -2.60
N MET A 152 0.80 -12.43 -1.71
CA MET A 152 1.66 -13.54 -1.28
C MET A 152 0.87 -14.65 -0.57
N PHE A 153 -0.13 -14.32 0.24
CA PHE A 153 -1.02 -15.33 0.82
C PHE A 153 -1.81 -16.09 -0.26
N ALA A 154 -2.25 -15.39 -1.31
CA ALA A 154 -2.91 -16.03 -2.43
C ALA A 154 -1.98 -17.00 -3.16
N GLU A 155 -0.72 -16.61 -3.41
CA GLU A 155 0.30 -17.47 -4.01
C GLU A 155 0.59 -18.71 -3.16
N LEU A 156 0.68 -18.57 -1.83
CA LEU A 156 0.87 -19.70 -0.91
C LEU A 156 -0.29 -20.70 -0.98
N ARG A 157 -1.52 -20.24 -1.24
CA ARG A 157 -2.71 -21.10 -1.34
C ARG A 157 -2.89 -21.72 -2.72
N GLY A 158 -2.41 -21.04 -3.76
CA GLY A 158 -2.66 -21.43 -5.17
C GLY A 158 -1.73 -22.51 -5.69
N ALA A 159 -0.46 -22.51 -5.31
CA ALA A 159 0.57 -23.38 -5.86
C ALA A 159 1.09 -24.42 -4.86
N THR A 160 1.48 -25.60 -5.35
CA THR A 160 2.14 -26.61 -4.54
C THR A 160 3.19 -27.32 -5.41
N PRO A 161 4.48 -27.30 -5.06
CA PRO A 161 5.07 -26.59 -3.91
C PRO A 161 5.16 -25.07 -4.13
N ALA A 162 5.02 -24.28 -3.05
CA ALA A 162 5.19 -22.85 -3.06
C ALA A 162 6.30 -22.43 -2.09
N ARG A 163 7.33 -21.76 -2.59
CA ARG A 163 8.43 -21.21 -1.80
C ARG A 163 8.56 -19.73 -2.06
N LEU A 164 8.04 -18.91 -1.16
CA LEU A 164 8.07 -17.47 -1.29
C LEU A 164 9.19 -16.89 -0.42
N VAL A 165 9.86 -15.86 -0.93
CA VAL A 165 10.87 -15.12 -0.17
C VAL A 165 10.42 -13.67 -0.06
N TYR A 166 10.35 -13.15 1.16
CA TYR A 166 10.16 -11.73 1.47
C TYR A 166 11.49 -11.18 1.97
N ILE A 167 12.10 -10.29 1.20
CA ILE A 167 13.34 -9.61 1.59
C ILE A 167 12.98 -8.31 2.31
N ALA A 168 13.21 -8.28 3.61
CA ALA A 168 13.03 -7.09 4.45
C ALA A 168 14.35 -6.36 4.67
N PRO A 169 14.34 -5.01 4.68
CA PRO A 169 15.57 -4.22 4.83
C PRO A 169 16.19 -4.28 6.23
N THR A 170 15.43 -4.67 7.26
CA THR A 170 15.87 -4.69 8.65
C THR A 170 15.37 -5.93 9.39
N ARG A 171 16.09 -6.32 10.46
CA ARG A 171 15.66 -7.44 11.32
C ARG A 171 14.34 -7.16 12.05
N ALA A 172 14.08 -5.91 12.44
CA ALA A 172 12.83 -5.53 13.08
C ALA A 172 11.64 -5.79 12.14
N LEU A 173 11.77 -5.42 10.86
CA LEU A 173 10.73 -5.68 9.87
C LEU A 173 10.59 -7.19 9.56
N VAL A 174 11.68 -7.96 9.63
CA VAL A 174 11.60 -9.44 9.52
C VAL A 174 10.67 -10.00 10.59
N GLU A 175 10.84 -9.61 11.85
CA GLU A 175 9.99 -10.08 12.96
C GLU A 175 8.53 -9.66 12.77
N GLU A 176 8.29 -8.36 12.51
CA GLU A 176 6.94 -7.83 12.27
C GLU A 176 6.21 -8.57 11.14
N VAL A 177 6.86 -8.71 9.99
CA VAL A 177 6.26 -9.37 8.82
C VAL A 177 6.05 -10.86 9.09
N SER A 178 6.99 -11.53 9.77
CA SER A 178 6.86 -12.96 10.09
C SER A 178 5.69 -13.23 11.03
N GLU A 179 5.43 -12.34 12.01
CA GLU A 179 4.26 -12.45 12.88
C GLU A 179 2.95 -12.32 12.11
N VAL A 180 2.89 -11.40 11.13
CA VAL A 180 1.72 -11.27 10.25
C VAL A 180 1.50 -12.55 9.45
N PHE A 181 2.56 -13.16 8.90
CA PHE A 181 2.43 -14.44 8.19
C PHE A 181 1.94 -15.53 9.13
N ARG A 182 2.56 -15.73 10.30
CA ARG A 182 2.16 -16.75 11.28
C ARG A 182 0.72 -16.61 11.74
N SER A 183 0.21 -15.37 11.85
CA SER A 183 -1.18 -15.12 12.29
C SER A 183 -2.25 -15.45 11.24
N LYS A 184 -1.87 -15.54 9.96
CA LYS A 184 -2.81 -15.69 8.83
C LYS A 184 -2.70 -17.02 8.07
N VAL A 185 -1.59 -17.74 8.22
CA VAL A 185 -1.40 -19.05 7.59
C VAL A 185 -1.79 -20.16 8.57
N ASP A 186 -2.18 -21.31 8.02
CA ASP A 186 -2.43 -22.50 8.79
C ASP A 186 -1.14 -23.30 9.06
N ASP A 187 -1.24 -24.34 9.89
CA ASP A 187 -0.10 -25.19 10.30
C ASP A 187 0.55 -25.99 9.14
N SER A 188 -0.02 -25.95 7.94
CA SER A 188 0.53 -26.59 6.74
C SER A 188 1.58 -25.73 6.03
N VAL A 189 1.74 -24.47 6.43
CA VAL A 189 2.67 -23.50 5.84
C VAL A 189 3.83 -23.21 6.78
N GLY A 190 5.05 -23.46 6.33
CA GLY A 190 6.28 -23.09 7.07
C GLY A 190 6.59 -21.59 6.97
N VAL A 191 6.82 -20.93 8.11
CA VAL A 191 7.27 -19.53 8.18
C VAL A 191 8.67 -19.45 8.78
N HIS A 192 9.65 -19.14 7.94
CA HIS A 192 11.07 -19.18 8.30
C HIS A 192 11.68 -17.78 8.32
N THR A 193 12.41 -17.45 9.39
CA THR A 193 13.14 -16.17 9.54
C THR A 193 14.65 -16.35 9.60
N LEU A 194 15.12 -17.60 9.64
CA LEU A 194 16.54 -17.95 9.71
C LEU A 194 16.99 -18.64 8.41
N PRO A 195 18.27 -18.51 8.04
CA PRO A 195 18.84 -19.14 6.85
C PRO A 195 18.99 -20.67 7.00
N TRP A 196 18.75 -21.17 8.19
CA TRP A 196 18.74 -22.60 8.51
C TRP A 196 17.67 -22.91 9.55
N ASP A 197 16.79 -23.84 9.19
CA ASP A 197 15.79 -24.41 10.07
C ASP A 197 15.69 -25.91 9.74
N PRO A 198 15.79 -26.83 10.72
CA PRO A 198 15.63 -28.26 10.49
C PRO A 198 14.28 -28.61 9.85
N GLU A 199 13.27 -27.78 10.06
CA GLU A 199 11.92 -27.99 9.53
C GLU A 199 11.71 -27.52 8.08
N ILE A 200 12.72 -26.92 7.43
CA ILE A 200 12.59 -26.43 6.04
C ILE A 200 12.12 -27.53 5.08
N THR A 201 12.47 -28.78 5.33
CA THR A 201 12.06 -29.91 4.48
C THR A 201 10.67 -30.46 4.80
N ARG A 202 10.05 -29.99 5.87
CA ARG A 202 8.76 -30.51 6.38
C ARG A 202 7.57 -30.00 5.59
N PHE A 203 7.67 -28.78 5.04
CA PHE A 203 6.56 -28.09 4.42
C PHE A 203 6.71 -28.01 2.91
N GLU A 204 5.63 -28.25 2.18
CA GLU A 204 5.57 -28.01 0.74
C GLU A 204 5.29 -26.54 0.40
N ARG A 205 4.59 -25.85 1.30
CA ARG A 205 4.30 -24.42 1.20
C ARG A 205 5.09 -23.68 2.27
N GLN A 206 5.89 -22.72 1.85
CA GLN A 206 6.81 -22.04 2.75
C GLN A 206 6.93 -20.56 2.40
N VAL A 207 7.07 -19.71 3.42
CA VAL A 207 7.49 -18.33 3.27
C VAL A 207 8.75 -18.07 4.09
N PHE A 208 9.74 -17.49 3.45
CA PHE A 208 11.01 -17.09 4.05
C PHE A 208 11.00 -15.57 4.19
N VAL A 209 10.94 -15.05 5.40
CA VAL A 209 11.05 -13.62 5.69
C VAL A 209 12.46 -13.35 6.15
N LEU A 210 13.29 -12.80 5.27
CA LEU A 210 14.74 -12.73 5.45
C LEU A 210 15.28 -11.32 5.14
N THR A 211 16.47 -11.01 5.65
CA THR A 211 17.31 -9.96 5.06
C THR A 211 18.13 -10.54 3.90
N GLN A 212 18.70 -9.67 3.04
CA GLN A 212 19.54 -10.14 1.94
C GLN A 212 20.74 -10.98 2.42
N GLU A 213 21.29 -10.66 3.59
CA GLU A 213 22.40 -11.41 4.18
C GLU A 213 21.96 -12.84 4.56
N ARG A 214 20.76 -12.96 5.13
CA ARG A 214 20.19 -14.26 5.49
C ARG A 214 19.83 -15.08 4.26
N LEU A 215 19.32 -14.47 3.20
CA LEU A 215 19.05 -15.16 1.93
C LEU A 215 20.35 -15.64 1.29
N HIS A 216 21.42 -14.83 1.32
CA HIS A 216 22.72 -15.26 0.85
C HIS A 216 23.23 -16.51 1.58
N LEU A 217 23.14 -16.52 2.92
CA LEU A 217 23.48 -17.69 3.72
C LEU A 217 22.60 -18.91 3.42
N LEU A 218 21.31 -18.71 3.20
CA LEU A 218 20.39 -19.78 2.79
C LEU A 218 20.83 -20.41 1.46
N HIS A 219 21.18 -19.59 0.47
CA HIS A 219 21.69 -20.06 -0.82
C HIS A 219 22.98 -20.85 -0.68
N GLN A 220 23.88 -20.46 0.22
CA GLN A 220 25.11 -21.22 0.49
C GLN A 220 24.85 -22.56 1.18
N ARG A 221 23.89 -22.60 2.11
CA ARG A 221 23.57 -23.80 2.88
C ARG A 221 22.71 -24.82 2.14
N LEU A 222 21.81 -24.33 1.29
CA LEU A 222 20.89 -25.12 0.49
C LEU A 222 21.04 -24.76 -1.01
N PRO A 223 22.05 -25.33 -1.69
CA PRO A 223 22.29 -25.03 -3.11
C PRO A 223 21.10 -25.37 -4.03
N GLN A 224 20.24 -26.31 -3.63
CA GLN A 224 19.03 -26.71 -4.36
C GLN A 224 17.80 -25.84 -4.03
N PHE A 225 17.94 -24.85 -3.14
CA PHE A 225 16.84 -23.96 -2.81
C PHE A 225 16.51 -23.05 -3.99
N THR A 226 15.29 -23.16 -4.49
CA THR A 226 14.74 -22.33 -5.56
C THR A 226 13.39 -21.76 -5.09
N PRO A 227 13.29 -20.44 -4.90
CA PRO A 227 12.01 -19.79 -4.62
C PRO A 227 11.16 -19.68 -5.88
N SER A 228 9.85 -19.72 -5.76
CA SER A 228 8.92 -19.43 -6.85
C SER A 228 8.70 -17.93 -7.03
N VAL A 229 8.77 -17.17 -5.93
CA VAL A 229 8.63 -15.72 -5.90
C VAL A 229 9.63 -15.12 -4.92
N ILE A 230 10.27 -14.03 -5.30
CA ILE A 230 11.03 -13.17 -4.40
C ILE A 230 10.40 -11.77 -4.41
N PHE A 231 9.95 -11.34 -3.26
CA PHE A 231 9.53 -9.97 -3.03
C PHE A 231 10.63 -9.18 -2.31
N VAL A 232 10.95 -8.01 -2.84
CA VAL A 232 11.98 -7.10 -2.29
C VAL A 232 11.30 -5.83 -1.78
N ASP A 233 11.27 -5.68 -0.46
CA ASP A 233 10.78 -4.45 0.17
C ASP A 233 11.88 -3.39 0.22
N GLU A 234 11.49 -2.11 0.10
CA GLU A 234 12.42 -0.98 0.03
C GLU A 234 13.50 -1.17 -1.07
N ALA A 235 13.07 -1.58 -2.27
CA ALA A 235 13.95 -1.99 -3.36
C ALA A 235 14.89 -0.88 -3.86
N GLN A 236 14.63 0.41 -3.57
CA GLN A 236 15.58 1.50 -3.84
C GLN A 236 16.93 1.30 -3.14
N LYS A 237 16.98 0.47 -2.09
CA LYS A 237 18.24 0.10 -1.40
C LYS A 237 19.18 -0.75 -2.24
N ILE A 238 18.78 -1.19 -3.42
CA ILE A 238 19.68 -1.79 -4.42
C ILE A 238 20.83 -0.82 -4.77
N ALA A 239 20.60 0.48 -4.71
CA ALA A 239 21.63 1.50 -4.92
C ALA A 239 22.55 1.73 -3.70
N ASP A 240 22.28 1.11 -2.55
CA ASP A 240 22.99 1.36 -1.28
C ASP A 240 24.30 0.54 -1.16
N GLY A 241 25.35 0.96 -1.84
CA GLY A 241 26.73 0.46 -1.61
C GLY A 241 26.84 -1.08 -1.55
N THR A 242 27.54 -1.58 -0.52
CA THR A 242 27.79 -3.03 -0.36
C THR A 242 26.53 -3.87 -0.14
N ARG A 243 25.50 -3.33 0.49
CA ARG A 243 24.23 -4.03 0.72
C ARG A 243 23.44 -4.18 -0.58
N GLY A 244 23.46 -3.17 -1.43
CA GLY A 244 22.85 -3.23 -2.76
C GLY A 244 23.52 -4.27 -3.65
N ILE A 245 24.85 -4.32 -3.65
CA ILE A 245 25.61 -5.35 -4.38
C ILE A 245 25.21 -6.75 -3.91
N LEU A 246 25.13 -6.97 -2.60
CA LEU A 246 24.71 -8.28 -2.06
C LEU A 246 23.28 -8.63 -2.47
N LEU A 247 22.37 -7.65 -2.46
CA LEU A 247 20.99 -7.87 -2.91
C LEU A 247 20.95 -8.29 -4.38
N THR A 248 21.67 -7.59 -5.24
CA THR A 248 21.79 -7.98 -6.66
C THR A 248 22.35 -9.39 -6.80
N GLN A 249 23.41 -9.73 -6.07
CA GLN A 249 24.01 -11.06 -6.13
C GLN A 249 23.05 -12.18 -5.73
N VAL A 250 22.24 -11.99 -4.68
CA VAL A 250 21.30 -13.04 -4.27
C VAL A 250 20.13 -13.20 -5.25
N LEU A 251 19.71 -12.13 -5.91
CA LEU A 251 18.70 -12.18 -6.97
C LEU A 251 19.25 -12.89 -8.21
N ASP A 252 20.46 -12.53 -8.66
CA ASP A 252 21.14 -13.17 -9.79
C ASP A 252 21.39 -14.66 -9.52
N GLU A 253 21.73 -15.01 -8.28
CA GLU A 253 21.90 -16.41 -7.90
C GLU A 253 20.58 -17.19 -7.96
N ALA A 254 19.47 -16.61 -7.49
CA ALA A 254 18.16 -17.23 -7.57
C ALA A 254 17.74 -17.46 -9.04
N LEU A 255 17.87 -16.44 -9.89
CA LEU A 255 17.55 -16.51 -11.32
C LEU A 255 18.43 -17.47 -12.09
N ARG A 256 19.71 -17.59 -11.72
CA ARG A 256 20.63 -18.54 -12.35
C ARG A 256 20.27 -19.99 -12.03
N ARG A 257 19.71 -20.25 -10.83
CA ARG A 257 19.23 -21.58 -10.42
C ARG A 257 17.90 -21.92 -11.07
N ASP A 258 17.01 -20.94 -11.12
CA ASP A 258 15.70 -21.11 -11.73
C ASP A 258 15.27 -19.79 -12.42
N PRO A 259 15.37 -19.73 -13.76
CA PRO A 259 14.96 -18.55 -14.52
C PRO A 259 13.45 -18.24 -14.44
N THR A 260 12.64 -19.15 -13.92
CA THR A 260 11.19 -18.95 -13.79
C THR A 260 10.79 -18.24 -12.51
N VAL A 261 11.75 -17.90 -11.65
CA VAL A 261 11.51 -17.13 -10.42
C VAL A 261 10.88 -15.77 -10.75
N ARG A 262 9.74 -15.50 -10.13
CA ARG A 262 9.09 -14.21 -10.28
C ARG A 262 9.66 -13.21 -9.28
N LEU A 263 9.90 -11.97 -9.73
CA LEU A 263 10.45 -10.90 -8.91
C LEU A 263 9.46 -9.75 -8.75
N VAL A 264 9.20 -9.36 -7.51
CA VAL A 264 8.36 -8.22 -7.18
C VAL A 264 9.15 -7.23 -6.34
N PHE A 265 9.28 -6.00 -6.82
CA PHE A 265 9.99 -4.92 -6.16
C PHE A 265 9.01 -3.87 -5.65
N ALA A 266 9.17 -3.45 -4.39
CA ALA A 266 8.44 -2.32 -3.86
C ALA A 266 9.39 -1.23 -3.38
N SER A 267 9.12 0.00 -3.81
CA SER A 267 9.85 1.20 -3.37
C SER A 267 8.88 2.28 -2.88
N PRO A 268 9.31 3.22 -2.03
CA PRO A 268 8.58 4.47 -1.84
C PRO A 268 8.53 5.24 -3.17
N LEU A 269 7.88 6.38 -3.18
CA LEU A 269 7.69 7.17 -4.41
C LEU A 269 9.04 7.38 -5.12
N SER A 270 9.17 6.81 -6.29
CA SER A 270 10.35 6.88 -7.17
C SER A 270 9.91 7.32 -8.56
N ALA A 271 10.65 8.25 -9.16
CA ALA A 271 10.34 8.77 -10.48
C ALA A 271 10.43 7.70 -11.59
N ASN A 272 11.22 6.64 -11.40
CA ASN A 272 11.39 5.57 -12.39
C ASN A 272 11.55 4.19 -11.76
N PRO A 273 10.46 3.51 -11.40
CA PRO A 273 10.53 2.14 -10.89
C PRO A 273 10.96 1.12 -11.95
N GLY A 274 10.90 1.47 -13.23
CA GLY A 274 11.30 0.61 -14.34
C GLY A 274 12.78 0.25 -14.35
N VAL A 275 13.66 1.07 -13.74
CA VAL A 275 15.11 0.79 -13.65
C VAL A 275 15.39 -0.57 -12.99
N LEU A 276 14.56 -0.99 -12.03
CA LEU A 276 14.70 -2.30 -11.38
C LEU A 276 14.39 -3.49 -12.32
N LEU A 277 13.76 -3.20 -13.45
CA LEU A 277 13.39 -4.20 -14.48
C LEU A 277 14.38 -4.22 -15.66
N ASP A 278 15.42 -3.39 -15.66
CA ASP A 278 16.35 -3.29 -16.79
C ASP A 278 17.17 -4.57 -16.97
N SER A 279 17.37 -5.34 -15.90
CA SER A 279 18.05 -6.65 -15.95
C SER A 279 17.14 -7.79 -16.41
N ALA A 280 15.83 -7.58 -16.50
CA ALA A 280 14.90 -8.60 -16.99
C ALA A 280 15.16 -8.88 -18.48
N SER A 281 15.16 -10.15 -18.85
CA SER A 281 15.33 -10.56 -20.26
C SER A 281 14.15 -10.06 -21.11
N SER A 282 14.36 -9.96 -22.42
CA SER A 282 13.31 -9.53 -23.36
C SER A 282 12.13 -10.51 -23.46
N HIS A 283 12.29 -11.73 -22.96
CA HIS A 283 11.27 -12.79 -22.99
C HIS A 283 10.42 -12.83 -21.70
N GLU A 284 10.83 -12.12 -20.65
CA GLU A 284 10.10 -12.06 -19.39
C GLU A 284 8.99 -11.00 -19.48
N ARG A 285 7.81 -11.36 -18.98
CA ARG A 285 6.71 -10.41 -18.83
C ARG A 285 7.03 -9.49 -17.68
N LYS A 286 7.14 -8.19 -17.95
CA LYS A 286 7.52 -7.19 -16.96
C LYS A 286 6.58 -5.99 -16.96
N ALA A 287 6.31 -5.47 -15.77
CA ALA A 287 5.48 -4.30 -15.58
C ALA A 287 6.02 -3.37 -14.49
N ALA A 288 5.92 -2.09 -14.71
CA ALA A 288 6.20 -1.06 -13.71
C ALA A 288 4.91 -0.30 -13.38
N LEU A 289 4.67 -0.08 -12.10
CA LEU A 289 3.50 0.64 -11.61
C LEU A 289 3.94 1.80 -10.72
N VAL A 290 3.46 2.99 -11.03
CA VAL A 290 3.59 4.18 -10.17
C VAL A 290 2.22 4.48 -9.57
N GLY A 291 2.14 4.49 -8.24
CA GLY A 291 0.93 4.89 -7.54
C GLY A 291 1.03 6.37 -7.15
N GLU A 292 0.20 7.18 -7.76
CA GLU A 292 0.10 8.62 -7.47
C GLU A 292 -1.03 8.95 -6.47
N THR A 293 -1.73 7.93 -5.97
CA THR A 293 -2.88 8.12 -5.07
C THR A 293 -2.47 8.60 -3.69
N VAL A 294 -2.89 9.80 -3.33
CA VAL A 294 -2.75 10.34 -1.98
C VAL A 294 -3.90 9.84 -1.12
N THR A 295 -3.60 8.98 -0.16
CA THR A 295 -4.60 8.45 0.79
C THR A 295 -4.57 9.16 2.14
N VAL A 296 -3.50 9.90 2.44
CA VAL A 296 -3.30 10.63 3.70
C VAL A 296 -2.66 11.99 3.43
N ASN A 297 -3.32 13.04 3.90
CA ASN A 297 -2.74 14.38 3.89
C ASN A 297 -1.70 14.54 5.00
N GLN A 298 -0.54 15.06 4.66
CA GLN A 298 0.50 15.42 5.61
C GLN A 298 0.62 16.94 5.74
N ASN A 299 0.48 17.46 6.95
CA ASN A 299 0.78 18.85 7.25
C ASN A 299 2.17 18.93 7.90
N LEU A 300 3.13 19.49 7.16
CA LEU A 300 4.48 19.71 7.67
C LEU A 300 4.51 21.05 8.41
N VAL A 301 4.85 21.02 9.71
CA VAL A 301 5.00 22.21 10.54
C VAL A 301 6.49 22.38 10.85
N PHE A 302 7.10 23.40 10.28
CA PHE A 302 8.49 23.76 10.58
C PHE A 302 8.52 24.77 11.73
N VAL A 303 9.14 24.38 12.85
CA VAL A 303 9.37 25.27 13.99
C VAL A 303 10.81 25.76 13.93
N ASN A 304 11.01 27.06 13.63
CA ASN A 304 12.32 27.68 13.69
C ASN A 304 12.61 28.16 15.11
N GLN A 305 13.43 27.44 15.84
CA GLN A 305 13.79 27.78 17.23
C GLN A 305 14.69 29.03 17.37
N VAL A 306 15.27 29.53 16.28
CA VAL A 306 16.16 30.72 16.30
C VAL A 306 15.39 32.02 16.29
N ARG A 307 14.12 32.02 15.89
CA ARG A 307 13.26 33.22 15.90
C ARG A 307 12.09 33.03 16.85
N ARG A 308 11.86 34.02 17.70
CA ARG A 308 10.76 34.05 18.71
C ARG A 308 9.32 33.99 18.15
N LYS A 309 9.12 33.81 16.83
CA LYS A 309 7.80 33.63 16.22
C LYS A 309 7.82 32.42 15.29
N PRO A 310 6.99 31.41 15.51
CA PRO A 310 6.82 30.29 14.59
C PRO A 310 6.26 30.79 13.26
N ARG A 311 6.82 30.35 12.12
CA ARG A 311 6.21 30.52 10.80
C ARG A 311 5.62 29.18 10.40
N ARG A 312 4.34 29.17 10.10
CA ARG A 312 3.67 28.05 9.43
C ARG A 312 3.99 28.14 7.94
N TYR A 313 4.51 27.06 7.38
CA TYR A 313 4.62 26.85 5.96
C TYR A 313 3.73 25.66 5.62
N SER A 314 2.70 25.88 4.79
CA SER A 314 1.99 24.78 4.10
C SER A 314 2.67 24.62 2.74
N LEU A 315 3.09 23.43 2.43
CA LEU A 315 3.44 23.01 1.07
C LEU A 315 2.18 22.62 0.35
#